data_a3bfe67770976ff85c97657f2909852f
#
_entry.id   a3bfe67770976ff85c97657f2909852f
#
_cell.length_a   1.000
_cell.length_b   1.000
_cell.length_c   1.000
_cell.angle_alpha   90.00
_cell.angle_beta   90.00
_cell.angle_gamma   90.00
#
_symmetry.space_group_name_H-M   'P 1'
#
loop_
_entity.id
_entity.type
_entity.pdbx_description
1 polymer ?
#
loop_
_entity_poly.entity_id
_entity_poly.type
_entity_poly.pdbx_seq_one_letter_code
_entity_poly.pdbx_strand_id
1 'polypeptide(L)'
;APDEVATGAAVVVCPGGGYNILAYDLEGDEVCEWLNNLGVTAVLLKYRVPRREGRAKHEAPLQDVQRAIGYVRAHAEEMNLDPQRIGVMGFSAGAHLSAMASNNFDKRTYPTVDAADKISCRPDFCLLVYPAYLDGENFQLAPEVKVSSATPPTMMIQAEDDKSYINSSLFYYYALKEAGVPAWMHLYSKGGHGYGLRDTGAAVNEWPDRAEDWFREIGVIE
;
A
#
# COMPACT_ATOMS: atom_id res chain seq x y z
N ALA A 1 -10.33 8.28 -11.92
CA ALA A 1 -11.09 9.43 -11.40
C ALA A 1 -11.85 10.13 -12.52
N PRO A 2 -12.96 10.82 -12.24
CA PRO A 2 -13.63 11.68 -13.22
C PRO A 2 -12.67 12.79 -13.68
N ASP A 3 -12.68 13.11 -14.99
CA ASP A 3 -11.76 14.10 -15.59
C ASP A 3 -11.85 15.49 -14.93
N GLU A 4 -13.05 15.88 -14.46
CA GLU A 4 -13.33 17.19 -13.85
C GLU A 4 -12.62 17.42 -12.51
N VAL A 5 -12.25 16.35 -11.81
CA VAL A 5 -11.60 16.39 -10.49
C VAL A 5 -10.24 15.67 -10.48
N ALA A 6 -9.80 15.16 -11.63
CA ALA A 6 -8.59 14.36 -11.72
C ALA A 6 -7.34 15.14 -11.32
N THR A 7 -6.62 14.65 -10.30
CA THR A 7 -5.36 15.24 -9.82
C THR A 7 -4.14 14.85 -10.65
N GLY A 8 -4.28 13.84 -11.51
CA GLY A 8 -3.18 13.19 -12.21
C GLY A 8 -2.41 12.18 -11.35
N ALA A 9 -2.75 12.02 -10.07
CA ALA A 9 -2.18 10.98 -9.23
C ALA A 9 -2.89 9.62 -9.43
N ALA A 10 -2.17 8.54 -9.20
CA ALA A 10 -2.73 7.19 -9.21
C ALA A 10 -2.28 6.38 -7.98
N VAL A 11 -3.12 5.46 -7.55
CA VAL A 11 -2.84 4.52 -6.46
C VAL A 11 -3.16 3.10 -6.90
N VAL A 12 -2.16 2.22 -6.81
CA VAL A 12 -2.36 0.77 -6.94
C VAL A 12 -2.87 0.23 -5.61
N VAL A 13 -4.11 -0.24 -5.58
CA VAL A 13 -4.81 -0.74 -4.38
C VAL A 13 -4.62 -2.25 -4.26
N CYS A 14 -4.09 -2.69 -3.13
CA CYS A 14 -3.83 -4.09 -2.79
C CYS A 14 -4.76 -4.53 -1.65
N PRO A 15 -5.89 -5.22 -1.93
CA PRO A 15 -6.78 -5.74 -0.89
C PRO A 15 -6.08 -6.75 0.04
N GLY A 16 -6.57 -6.91 1.26
CA GLY A 16 -6.13 -7.97 2.16
C GLY A 16 -6.77 -9.32 1.84
N GLY A 17 -6.72 -10.23 2.81
CA GLY A 17 -7.25 -11.59 2.69
C GLY A 17 -6.21 -12.68 2.98
N GLY A 18 -5.14 -12.33 3.74
CA GLY A 18 -4.14 -13.27 4.26
C GLY A 18 -3.33 -13.98 3.18
N TYR A 19 -3.28 -13.46 1.95
CA TYR A 19 -2.73 -14.12 0.76
C TYR A 19 -3.45 -15.43 0.35
N ASN A 20 -4.65 -15.65 0.87
CA ASN A 20 -5.47 -16.82 0.51
C ASN A 20 -6.65 -16.42 -0.39
N ILE A 21 -7.24 -15.26 -0.13
CA ILE A 21 -8.32 -14.64 -0.90
C ILE A 21 -8.00 -13.16 -1.12
N LEU A 22 -8.89 -12.44 -1.78
CA LEU A 22 -8.90 -10.98 -1.84
C LEU A 22 -10.22 -10.47 -1.25
N ALA A 23 -10.15 -9.57 -0.26
CA ALA A 23 -11.29 -8.85 0.30
C ALA A 23 -11.73 -7.74 -0.69
N TYR A 24 -12.25 -8.14 -1.84
CA TYR A 24 -12.33 -7.33 -3.05
C TYR A 24 -13.32 -6.18 -2.92
N ASP A 25 -14.46 -6.38 -2.27
CA ASP A 25 -15.47 -5.37 -2.00
C ASP A 25 -15.02 -4.37 -0.94
N LEU A 26 -14.74 -4.85 0.27
CA LEU A 26 -14.40 -4.08 1.47
C LEU A 26 -13.10 -3.25 1.33
N GLU A 27 -12.06 -3.86 0.78
CA GLU A 27 -10.69 -3.31 0.70
C GLU A 27 -10.25 -3.06 -0.74
N GLY A 28 -11.18 -3.18 -1.68
CA GLY A 28 -10.98 -2.97 -3.10
C GLY A 28 -11.94 -1.96 -3.68
N ASP A 29 -13.16 -2.38 -4.05
CA ASP A 29 -14.12 -1.54 -4.76
C ASP A 29 -14.51 -0.30 -3.95
N GLU A 30 -14.83 -0.44 -2.66
CA GLU A 30 -15.17 0.69 -1.78
C GLU A 30 -14.01 1.71 -1.68
N VAL A 31 -12.78 1.22 -1.62
CA VAL A 31 -11.56 2.05 -1.56
C VAL A 31 -11.30 2.77 -2.88
N CYS A 32 -11.51 2.09 -4.01
CA CYS A 32 -11.39 2.70 -5.33
C CYS A 32 -12.40 3.82 -5.55
N GLU A 33 -13.63 3.65 -5.06
CA GLU A 33 -14.65 4.69 -5.09
C GLU A 33 -14.23 5.91 -4.24
N TRP A 34 -13.74 5.70 -3.02
CA TRP A 34 -13.22 6.76 -2.16
C TRP A 34 -12.08 7.53 -2.84
N LEU A 35 -11.07 6.85 -3.38
CA LEU A 35 -9.96 7.50 -4.10
C LEU A 35 -10.45 8.28 -5.32
N ASN A 36 -11.38 7.73 -6.10
CA ASN A 36 -11.93 8.41 -7.27
C ASN A 36 -12.70 9.68 -6.89
N ASN A 37 -13.39 9.70 -5.76
CA ASN A 37 -14.05 10.89 -5.23
C ASN A 37 -13.06 11.99 -4.83
N LEU A 38 -11.83 11.63 -4.48
CA LEU A 38 -10.72 12.55 -4.23
C LEU A 38 -9.97 13.00 -5.50
N GLY A 39 -10.39 12.54 -6.68
CA GLY A 39 -9.70 12.81 -7.93
C GLY A 39 -8.45 11.96 -8.19
N VAL A 40 -8.22 10.95 -7.37
CA VAL A 40 -7.08 10.04 -7.51
C VAL A 40 -7.52 8.80 -8.33
N THR A 41 -6.78 8.48 -9.38
CA THR A 41 -7.06 7.28 -10.18
C THR A 41 -6.69 6.02 -9.40
N ALA A 42 -7.69 5.17 -9.13
CA ALA A 42 -7.49 3.91 -8.45
C ALA A 42 -7.26 2.75 -9.44
N VAL A 43 -6.25 1.94 -9.16
CA VAL A 43 -5.92 0.74 -9.93
C VAL A 43 -6.04 -0.47 -8.99
N LEU A 44 -7.19 -1.12 -8.99
CA LEU A 44 -7.44 -2.29 -8.15
C LEU A 44 -6.65 -3.49 -8.64
N LEU A 45 -5.70 -3.95 -7.83
CA LEU A 45 -4.83 -5.06 -8.18
C LEU A 45 -5.41 -6.41 -7.75
N LYS A 46 -5.80 -7.22 -8.73
CA LYS A 46 -6.13 -8.62 -8.53
C LYS A 46 -4.85 -9.46 -8.54
N TYR A 47 -4.06 -9.36 -7.47
CA TYR A 47 -2.84 -10.15 -7.36
C TYR A 47 -3.13 -11.63 -7.11
N ARG A 48 -2.16 -12.49 -7.46
CA ARG A 48 -2.33 -13.94 -7.44
C ARG A 48 -2.46 -14.50 -6.02
N VAL A 49 -3.59 -15.13 -5.77
CA VAL A 49 -3.93 -15.92 -4.58
C VAL A 49 -4.55 -17.25 -5.02
N PRO A 50 -4.58 -18.28 -4.17
CA PRO A 50 -3.98 -18.40 -2.85
C PRO A 50 -2.45 -18.53 -2.89
N ARG A 51 -1.82 -18.28 -1.73
CA ARG A 51 -0.37 -18.53 -1.55
C ARG A 51 -0.03 -19.98 -1.88
N ARG A 52 1.12 -20.17 -2.52
CA ARG A 52 1.56 -21.50 -2.97
C ARG A 52 2.39 -22.19 -1.90
N GLU A 53 2.15 -23.48 -1.70
CA GLU A 53 2.93 -24.30 -0.79
C GLU A 53 4.41 -24.32 -1.21
N GLY A 54 5.32 -24.30 -0.23
CA GLY A 54 6.77 -24.31 -0.44
C GLY A 54 7.37 -23.01 -0.96
N ARG A 55 6.56 -21.93 -1.10
CA ARG A 55 7.02 -20.61 -1.53
C ARG A 55 6.66 -19.52 -0.52
N ALA A 56 7.42 -18.41 -0.54
CA ALA A 56 7.06 -17.26 0.25
C ALA A 56 5.65 -16.75 -0.14
N LYS A 57 4.84 -16.43 0.87
CA LYS A 57 3.43 -16.01 0.68
C LYS A 57 3.26 -14.84 -0.29
N HIS A 58 4.25 -13.94 -0.32
CA HIS A 58 4.27 -12.73 -1.14
C HIS A 58 4.99 -12.90 -2.50
N GLU A 59 5.59 -14.05 -2.81
CA GLU A 59 6.45 -14.21 -4.00
C GLU A 59 5.73 -13.85 -5.31
N ALA A 60 4.59 -14.47 -5.59
CA ALA A 60 3.83 -14.17 -6.79
C ALA A 60 3.12 -12.81 -6.72
N PRO A 61 2.45 -12.44 -5.59
CA PRO A 61 1.89 -11.11 -5.43
C PRO A 61 2.88 -9.96 -5.62
N LEU A 62 4.14 -10.11 -5.16
CA LEU A 62 5.17 -9.08 -5.36
C LEU A 62 5.48 -8.86 -6.84
N GLN A 63 5.55 -9.92 -7.64
CA GLN A 63 5.69 -9.80 -9.10
C GLN A 63 4.53 -9.00 -9.70
N ASP A 64 3.31 -9.28 -9.23
CA ASP A 64 2.10 -8.64 -9.74
C ASP A 64 2.07 -7.15 -9.43
N VAL A 65 2.38 -6.75 -8.19
CA VAL A 65 2.39 -5.33 -7.81
C VAL A 65 3.55 -4.56 -8.45
N GLN A 66 4.74 -5.16 -8.56
CA GLN A 66 5.85 -4.56 -9.31
C GLN A 66 5.46 -4.32 -10.77
N ARG A 67 4.78 -5.30 -11.40
CA ARG A 67 4.29 -5.16 -12.77
C ARG A 67 3.24 -4.08 -12.87
N ALA A 68 2.26 -4.04 -11.98
CA ALA A 68 1.18 -3.05 -11.99
C ALA A 68 1.73 -1.61 -11.89
N ILE A 69 2.59 -1.32 -10.92
CA ILE A 69 3.18 0.01 -10.75
C ILE A 69 3.98 0.42 -12.00
N GLY A 70 4.83 -0.46 -12.51
CA GLY A 70 5.63 -0.18 -13.70
C GLY A 70 4.76 0.01 -14.96
N TYR A 71 3.70 -0.76 -15.09
CA TYR A 71 2.75 -0.66 -16.21
C TYR A 71 1.99 0.67 -16.17
N VAL A 72 1.42 1.05 -15.03
CA VAL A 72 0.74 2.34 -14.86
C VAL A 72 1.68 3.49 -15.18
N ARG A 73 2.92 3.46 -14.69
CA ARG A 73 3.92 4.50 -14.96
C ARG A 73 4.32 4.55 -16.43
N ALA A 74 4.44 3.41 -17.09
CA ALA A 74 4.79 3.35 -18.52
C ALA A 74 3.68 3.92 -19.42
N HIS A 75 2.43 3.87 -18.98
CA HIS A 75 1.25 4.34 -19.72
C HIS A 75 0.63 5.60 -19.09
N ALA A 76 1.39 6.31 -18.25
CA ALA A 76 0.89 7.46 -17.51
C ALA A 76 0.32 8.55 -18.43
N GLU A 77 1.00 8.86 -19.53
CA GLU A 77 0.56 9.84 -20.54
C GLU A 77 -0.81 9.44 -21.16
N GLU A 78 -0.96 8.17 -21.54
CA GLU A 78 -2.20 7.64 -22.11
C GLU A 78 -3.39 7.68 -21.13
N MET A 79 -3.08 7.62 -19.83
CA MET A 79 -4.04 7.63 -18.73
C MET A 79 -4.24 9.03 -18.12
N ASN A 80 -3.64 10.08 -18.68
CA ASN A 80 -3.62 11.44 -18.10
C ASN A 80 -3.10 11.48 -16.67
N LEU A 81 -2.03 10.73 -16.37
CA LEU A 81 -1.40 10.63 -15.06
C LEU A 81 -0.02 11.28 -15.06
N ASP A 82 0.39 11.76 -13.88
CA ASP A 82 1.76 12.16 -13.61
C ASP A 82 2.59 10.92 -13.23
N PRO A 83 3.62 10.53 -14.00
CA PRO A 83 4.44 9.36 -13.71
C PRO A 83 5.24 9.47 -12.40
N GLN A 84 5.28 10.64 -11.77
CA GLN A 84 5.94 10.88 -10.49
C GLN A 84 4.96 10.93 -9.30
N ARG A 85 3.68 10.65 -9.53
CA ARG A 85 2.63 10.61 -8.50
C ARG A 85 1.84 9.29 -8.51
N ILE A 86 2.58 8.16 -8.56
CA ILE A 86 2.00 6.82 -8.55
C ILE A 86 2.34 6.13 -7.24
N GLY A 87 1.36 6.04 -6.36
CA GLY A 87 1.46 5.39 -5.06
C GLY A 87 1.00 3.93 -5.05
N VAL A 88 1.22 3.30 -3.91
CA VAL A 88 0.67 2.00 -3.57
C VAL A 88 -0.05 2.08 -2.24
N MET A 89 -1.18 1.40 -2.13
CA MET A 89 -1.96 1.32 -0.91
C MET A 89 -2.37 -0.12 -0.66
N GLY A 90 -2.46 -0.51 0.60
CA GLY A 90 -2.96 -1.84 0.91
C GLY A 90 -3.49 -1.99 2.31
N PHE A 91 -4.19 -3.10 2.49
CA PHE A 91 -4.88 -3.48 3.72
C PHE A 91 -4.39 -4.84 4.20
N SER A 92 -4.11 -5.00 5.49
CA SER A 92 -3.74 -6.30 6.06
C SER A 92 -2.56 -6.96 5.30
N ALA A 93 -2.78 -8.12 4.71
CA ALA A 93 -1.80 -8.78 3.82
C ALA A 93 -1.47 -7.95 2.56
N GLY A 94 -2.43 -7.18 2.05
CA GLY A 94 -2.22 -6.22 0.96
C GLY A 94 -1.32 -5.05 1.38
N ALA A 95 -1.40 -4.62 2.65
CA ALA A 95 -0.47 -3.64 3.19
C ALA A 95 0.95 -4.21 3.34
N HIS A 96 1.09 -5.47 3.76
CA HIS A 96 2.37 -6.17 3.67
C HIS A 96 2.90 -6.16 2.23
N LEU A 97 2.06 -6.48 1.25
CA LEU A 97 2.44 -6.46 -0.17
C LEU A 97 2.89 -5.07 -0.63
N SER A 98 2.18 -4.02 -0.20
CA SER A 98 2.52 -2.62 -0.50
C SER A 98 3.86 -2.21 0.12
N ALA A 99 4.14 -2.63 1.36
CA ALA A 99 5.44 -2.46 2.00
C ALA A 99 6.53 -3.23 1.25
N MET A 100 6.27 -4.48 0.82
CA MET A 100 7.20 -5.26 0.02
C MET A 100 7.52 -4.58 -1.32
N ALA A 101 6.53 -4.02 -2.02
CA ALA A 101 6.74 -3.24 -3.23
C ALA A 101 7.60 -2.00 -2.99
N SER A 102 7.37 -1.31 -1.86
CA SER A 102 8.09 -0.12 -1.43
C SER A 102 9.55 -0.36 -1.04
N ASN A 103 9.93 -1.60 -0.78
CA ASN A 103 11.27 -1.99 -0.35
C ASN A 103 12.01 -2.94 -1.32
N ASN A 104 11.35 -3.38 -2.40
CA ASN A 104 11.92 -4.32 -3.38
C ASN A 104 11.67 -3.83 -4.81
N PHE A 105 12.02 -2.60 -5.10
CA PHE A 105 11.80 -1.98 -6.42
C PHE A 105 13.06 -1.95 -7.31
N ASP A 106 14.24 -2.11 -6.74
CA ASP A 106 15.52 -2.03 -7.48
C ASP A 106 15.66 -3.15 -8.51
N LYS A 107 15.05 -4.29 -8.21
CA LYS A 107 15.08 -5.46 -9.10
C LYS A 107 13.71 -6.11 -9.16
N ARG A 108 13.22 -6.32 -10.37
CA ARG A 108 12.02 -7.12 -10.58
C ARG A 108 12.26 -8.58 -10.21
N THR A 109 11.25 -9.17 -9.56
CA THR A 109 11.32 -10.57 -9.09
C THR A 109 10.80 -11.56 -10.13
N TYR A 110 10.64 -11.11 -11.39
CA TYR A 110 10.21 -11.90 -12.54
C TYR A 110 11.02 -11.50 -13.80
N PRO A 111 11.08 -12.37 -14.83
CA PRO A 111 11.73 -12.03 -16.11
C PRO A 111 11.01 -10.89 -16.83
N THR A 112 11.77 -10.02 -17.49
CA THR A 112 11.23 -8.94 -18.32
C THR A 112 10.24 -9.47 -19.37
N VAL A 113 9.06 -8.89 -19.42
CA VAL A 113 7.98 -9.25 -20.36
C VAL A 113 7.99 -8.32 -21.58
N ASP A 114 8.08 -7.01 -21.33
CA ASP A 114 8.03 -5.97 -22.37
C ASP A 114 8.76 -4.68 -21.96
N ALA A 115 8.53 -3.59 -22.72
CA ALA A 115 9.16 -2.31 -22.48
C ALA A 115 8.75 -1.66 -21.14
N ALA A 116 7.54 -1.91 -20.64
CA ALA A 116 7.09 -1.35 -19.37
C ALA A 116 7.91 -1.88 -18.18
N ASP A 117 8.51 -3.06 -18.30
CA ASP A 117 9.38 -3.61 -17.26
C ASP A 117 10.76 -2.92 -17.15
N LYS A 118 11.10 -2.06 -18.10
CA LYS A 118 12.29 -1.19 -18.04
C LYS A 118 12.02 0.10 -17.24
N ILE A 119 10.75 0.40 -16.99
CA ILE A 119 10.33 1.57 -16.23
C ILE A 119 10.33 1.24 -14.73
N SER A 120 10.64 2.22 -13.88
CA SER A 120 10.69 2.03 -12.43
C SER A 120 9.36 1.50 -11.87
N CYS A 121 9.45 0.48 -11.01
CA CYS A 121 8.32 0.00 -10.21
C CYS A 121 8.35 0.49 -8.76
N ARG A 122 9.20 1.48 -8.45
CA ARG A 122 9.19 2.13 -7.13
C ARG A 122 7.93 2.98 -7.01
N PRO A 123 7.08 2.76 -6.00
CA PRO A 123 5.98 3.69 -5.75
C PRO A 123 6.53 5.04 -5.24
N ASP A 124 5.81 6.13 -5.52
CA ASP A 124 6.22 7.46 -5.09
C ASP A 124 5.79 7.76 -3.66
N PHE A 125 4.74 7.09 -3.18
CA PHE A 125 4.27 7.11 -1.79
C PHE A 125 3.57 5.78 -1.44
N CYS A 126 3.40 5.51 -0.13
CA CYS A 126 2.81 4.26 0.35
C CYS A 126 1.84 4.51 1.52
N LEU A 127 0.62 3.96 1.43
CA LEU A 127 -0.36 3.98 2.51
C LEU A 127 -0.67 2.56 2.99
N LEU A 128 -0.41 2.29 4.26
CA LEU A 128 -0.58 0.98 4.88
C LEU A 128 -1.70 1.05 5.93
N VAL A 129 -2.76 0.31 5.71
CA VAL A 129 -3.91 0.25 6.63
C VAL A 129 -3.91 -1.12 7.33
N TYR A 130 -3.79 -1.09 8.64
CA TYR A 130 -3.61 -2.26 9.53
C TYR A 130 -2.67 -3.33 8.94
N PRO A 131 -1.41 -2.99 8.62
CA PRO A 131 -0.50 -3.91 7.97
C PRO A 131 -0.24 -5.16 8.84
N ALA A 132 -0.28 -6.33 8.18
CA ALA A 132 0.08 -7.60 8.79
C ALA A 132 1.52 -7.99 8.39
N TYR A 133 2.12 -8.93 9.13
CA TYR A 133 3.33 -9.68 8.75
C TYR A 133 4.61 -8.85 8.53
N LEU A 134 4.67 -7.61 8.98
CA LEU A 134 5.89 -6.79 8.90
C LEU A 134 6.81 -6.99 10.10
N ASP A 135 6.30 -7.53 11.19
CA ASP A 135 7.04 -7.86 12.39
C ASP A 135 7.64 -9.27 12.33
N GLY A 136 8.83 -9.40 12.85
CA GLY A 136 9.57 -10.63 13.05
C GLY A 136 9.81 -10.93 14.53
N GLU A 137 10.71 -11.84 14.81
CA GLU A 137 11.11 -12.17 16.17
C GLU A 137 11.94 -11.05 16.82
N ASN A 138 11.99 -11.03 18.14
CA ASN A 138 12.87 -10.15 18.94
C ASN A 138 12.68 -8.64 18.66
N PHE A 139 11.44 -8.19 18.45
CA PHE A 139 11.11 -6.78 18.19
C PHE A 139 11.79 -6.20 16.94
N GLN A 140 11.99 -7.02 15.94
CA GLN A 140 12.58 -6.63 14.65
C GLN A 140 11.56 -6.76 13.51
N LEU A 141 11.91 -6.17 12.38
CA LEU A 141 11.15 -6.43 11.14
C LEU A 141 11.29 -7.88 10.69
N ALA A 142 10.28 -8.36 9.97
CA ALA A 142 10.38 -9.62 9.24
C ALA A 142 11.59 -9.58 8.28
N PRO A 143 12.35 -10.69 8.13
CA PRO A 143 13.62 -10.69 7.39
C PRO A 143 13.51 -10.28 5.92
N GLU A 144 12.32 -10.46 5.33
CA GLU A 144 12.00 -10.06 3.96
C GLU A 144 11.79 -8.56 3.79
N VAL A 145 11.52 -7.81 4.86
CA VAL A 145 11.23 -6.38 4.83
C VAL A 145 12.54 -5.59 4.98
N LYS A 146 12.99 -4.99 3.87
CA LYS A 146 14.29 -4.31 3.79
C LYS A 146 14.13 -2.81 3.59
N VAL A 147 13.90 -2.08 4.67
CA VAL A 147 13.79 -0.62 4.64
C VAL A 147 15.15 0.01 4.33
N SER A 148 15.16 1.03 3.48
CA SER A 148 16.33 1.84 3.15
C SER A 148 15.94 3.32 3.00
N SER A 149 16.90 4.21 2.87
CA SER A 149 16.65 5.63 2.60
C SER A 149 15.94 5.89 1.26
N ALA A 150 15.90 4.90 0.37
CA ALA A 150 15.17 4.97 -0.89
C ALA A 150 13.72 4.46 -0.81
N THR A 151 13.30 3.92 0.35
CA THR A 151 11.87 3.60 0.61
C THR A 151 11.03 4.86 0.48
N PRO A 152 9.85 4.85 -0.17
CA PRO A 152 9.05 6.05 -0.35
C PRO A 152 8.44 6.56 0.96
N PRO A 153 8.03 7.85 1.04
CA PRO A 153 7.23 8.37 2.13
C PRO A 153 6.05 7.47 2.41
N THR A 154 5.84 7.15 3.68
CA THR A 154 4.86 6.12 4.07
C THR A 154 3.98 6.59 5.22
N MET A 155 2.67 6.39 5.07
CA MET A 155 1.70 6.55 6.16
C MET A 155 1.17 5.21 6.61
N MET A 156 0.97 5.07 7.92
CA MET A 156 0.37 3.89 8.54
C MET A 156 -0.85 4.26 9.36
N ILE A 157 -1.88 3.45 9.23
CA ILE A 157 -3.12 3.49 10.02
C ILE A 157 -3.23 2.19 10.79
N GLN A 158 -3.40 2.26 12.11
CA GLN A 158 -3.46 1.06 12.94
C GLN A 158 -4.35 1.27 14.17
N ALA A 159 -4.92 0.17 14.68
CA ALA A 159 -5.60 0.13 15.97
C ALA A 159 -4.74 -0.62 17.00
N GLU A 160 -4.64 -0.07 18.24
CA GLU A 160 -3.86 -0.65 19.33
C GLU A 160 -4.41 -2.00 19.79
N ASP A 161 -5.73 -2.16 19.71
CA ASP A 161 -6.42 -3.39 20.08
C ASP A 161 -6.36 -4.51 19.02
N ASP A 162 -5.71 -4.26 17.86
CA ASP A 162 -5.31 -5.31 16.92
C ASP A 162 -4.07 -6.07 17.46
N LYS A 163 -4.31 -6.94 18.42
CA LYS A 163 -3.25 -7.67 19.14
C LYS A 163 -2.37 -8.54 18.24
N SER A 164 -2.88 -8.91 17.06
CA SER A 164 -2.14 -9.77 16.14
C SER A 164 -1.13 -9.01 15.30
N TYR A 165 -1.39 -7.75 14.97
CA TYR A 165 -0.62 -7.03 13.96
C TYR A 165 -0.16 -5.62 14.35
N ILE A 166 -0.47 -5.14 15.55
CA ILE A 166 0.00 -3.82 16.02
C ILE A 166 1.51 -3.65 15.86
N ASN A 167 2.29 -4.70 16.17
CA ASN A 167 3.74 -4.67 16.07
C ASN A 167 4.24 -4.47 14.64
N SER A 168 3.51 -4.92 13.62
CA SER A 168 3.84 -4.68 12.22
C SER A 168 3.98 -3.19 11.92
N SER A 169 3.03 -2.37 12.37
CA SER A 169 3.09 -0.91 12.22
C SER A 169 4.20 -0.28 13.05
N LEU A 170 4.34 -0.66 14.32
CA LEU A 170 5.31 -0.05 15.24
C LEU A 170 6.75 -0.28 14.77
N PHE A 171 7.09 -1.50 14.36
CA PHE A 171 8.46 -1.83 13.96
C PHE A 171 8.78 -1.28 12.56
N TYR A 172 7.80 -1.26 11.65
CA TYR A 172 8.00 -0.68 10.34
C TYR A 172 8.18 0.84 10.44
N TYR A 173 7.38 1.53 11.26
CA TYR A 173 7.56 2.95 11.53
C TYR A 173 8.95 3.26 12.10
N TYR A 174 9.38 2.47 13.08
CA TYR A 174 10.71 2.65 13.67
C TYR A 174 11.83 2.47 12.63
N ALA A 175 11.73 1.46 11.78
CA ALA A 175 12.70 1.21 10.72
C ALA A 175 12.72 2.33 9.66
N LEU A 176 11.58 2.89 9.27
CA LEU A 176 11.49 4.04 8.38
C LEU A 176 12.19 5.26 8.99
N LYS A 177 11.94 5.53 10.28
CA LYS A 177 12.59 6.60 11.01
C LYS A 177 14.12 6.45 11.04
N GLU A 178 14.63 5.26 11.38
CA GLU A 178 16.07 4.99 11.41
C GLU A 178 16.71 5.13 9.99
N ALA A 179 15.96 4.84 8.94
CA ALA A 179 16.40 5.02 7.56
C ALA A 179 16.29 6.47 7.05
N GLY A 180 15.74 7.39 7.85
CA GLY A 180 15.51 8.78 7.46
C GLY A 180 14.40 8.97 6.43
N VAL A 181 13.47 8.01 6.34
CA VAL A 181 12.30 8.08 5.44
C VAL A 181 11.19 8.86 6.13
N PRO A 182 10.56 9.85 5.46
CA PRO A 182 9.37 10.51 5.98
C PRO A 182 8.26 9.49 6.27
N ALA A 183 7.77 9.48 7.51
CA ALA A 183 6.77 8.50 7.93
C ALA A 183 5.74 9.14 8.85
N TRP A 184 4.47 8.79 8.62
CA TRP A 184 3.32 9.19 9.44
C TRP A 184 2.66 7.96 10.00
N MET A 185 2.13 8.04 11.21
CA MET A 185 1.37 6.97 11.83
C MET A 185 0.23 7.53 12.66
N HIS A 186 -0.98 7.05 12.38
CA HIS A 186 -2.14 7.25 13.23
C HIS A 186 -2.48 5.95 13.95
N LEU A 187 -2.37 5.97 15.28
CA LEU A 187 -2.68 4.84 16.14
C LEU A 187 -3.93 5.15 16.94
N TYR A 188 -4.98 4.39 16.66
CA TYR A 188 -6.26 4.48 17.35
C TYR A 188 -6.32 3.46 18.49
N SER A 189 -6.98 3.82 19.59
CA SER A 189 -7.09 2.92 20.76
C SER A 189 -7.96 1.68 20.49
N LYS A 190 -8.92 1.81 19.56
CA LYS A 190 -9.87 0.75 19.18
C LYS A 190 -10.15 0.78 17.69
N GLY A 191 -10.45 -0.41 17.15
CA GLY A 191 -10.78 -0.62 15.74
C GLY A 191 -10.62 -2.08 15.34
N GLY A 192 -9.77 -2.82 16.04
CA GLY A 192 -9.44 -4.20 15.69
C GLY A 192 -8.74 -4.30 14.34
N HIS A 193 -9.14 -5.28 13.55
CA HIS A 193 -8.56 -5.58 12.24
C HIS A 193 -9.64 -5.72 11.17
N GLY A 194 -9.36 -5.29 9.93
CA GLY A 194 -10.25 -5.54 8.80
C GLY A 194 -11.46 -4.61 8.71
N TYR A 195 -11.35 -3.37 9.21
CA TYR A 195 -12.48 -2.42 9.21
C TYR A 195 -12.72 -1.76 7.84
N GLY A 196 -11.72 -1.66 6.97
CA GLY A 196 -11.85 -0.96 5.68
C GLY A 196 -12.35 0.47 5.83
N LEU A 197 -13.36 0.84 5.04
CA LEU A 197 -14.06 2.13 5.12
C LEU A 197 -15.39 2.04 5.89
N ARG A 198 -15.76 0.86 6.38
CA ARG A 198 -17.06 0.63 7.03
C ARG A 198 -17.09 1.14 8.45
N ASP A 199 -18.24 1.64 8.85
CA ASP A 199 -18.45 2.20 10.18
C ASP A 199 -18.30 1.13 11.27
N THR A 200 -17.39 1.36 12.21
CA THR A 200 -17.13 0.52 13.39
C THR A 200 -17.71 1.11 14.67
N GLY A 201 -18.24 2.33 14.62
CA GLY A 201 -18.62 3.10 15.82
C GLY A 201 -17.44 3.56 16.68
N ALA A 202 -16.21 3.47 16.18
CA ALA A 202 -14.98 3.86 16.88
C ALA A 202 -14.24 4.99 16.14
N ALA A 203 -13.33 5.67 16.84
CA ALA A 203 -12.55 6.78 16.27
C ALA A 203 -11.72 6.38 15.04
N VAL A 204 -11.44 5.09 14.85
CA VAL A 204 -10.75 4.60 13.66
C VAL A 204 -11.49 4.93 12.36
N ASN A 205 -12.79 5.22 12.39
CA ASN A 205 -13.57 5.67 11.24
C ASN A 205 -13.05 6.98 10.63
N GLU A 206 -12.25 7.75 11.38
CA GLU A 206 -11.64 8.99 10.92
C GLU A 206 -10.37 8.78 10.06
N TRP A 207 -9.94 7.54 9.86
CA TRP A 207 -8.70 7.29 9.13
C TRP A 207 -8.70 7.80 7.69
N PRO A 208 -9.82 7.80 6.94
CA PRO A 208 -9.84 8.38 5.60
C PRO A 208 -9.51 9.89 5.62
N ASP A 209 -10.07 10.65 6.58
CA ASP A 209 -9.77 12.08 6.73
C ASP A 209 -8.29 12.30 7.02
N ARG A 210 -7.67 11.45 7.85
CA ARG A 210 -6.23 11.53 8.14
C ARG A 210 -5.39 11.20 6.91
N ALA A 211 -5.84 10.26 6.09
CA ALA A 211 -5.18 9.94 4.82
C ALA A 211 -5.31 11.08 3.81
N GLU A 212 -6.46 11.75 3.75
CA GLU A 212 -6.65 12.94 2.90
C GLU A 212 -5.75 14.09 3.34
N ASP A 213 -5.66 14.39 4.65
CA ASP A 213 -4.74 15.40 5.17
C ASP A 213 -3.29 15.10 4.73
N TRP A 214 -2.87 13.83 4.84
CA TRP A 214 -1.55 13.43 4.39
C TRP A 214 -1.39 13.52 2.87
N PHE A 215 -2.38 13.14 2.07
CA PHE A 215 -2.34 13.28 0.62
C PHE A 215 -2.19 14.75 0.19
N ARG A 216 -2.83 15.70 0.91
CA ARG A 216 -2.61 17.15 0.70
C ARG A 216 -1.18 17.55 1.05
N GLU A 217 -0.66 17.11 2.19
CA GLU A 217 0.70 17.43 2.65
C GLU A 217 1.77 16.98 1.64
N ILE A 218 1.61 15.82 1.02
CA ILE A 218 2.56 15.29 0.04
C ILE A 218 2.22 15.64 -1.42
N GLY A 219 1.19 16.45 -1.67
CA GLY A 219 0.82 16.95 -2.99
C GLY A 219 0.16 15.92 -3.92
N VAL A 220 -0.51 14.92 -3.38
CA VAL A 220 -1.31 13.93 -4.14
C VAL A 220 -2.67 14.50 -4.52
N ILE A 221 -3.29 15.26 -3.61
CA ILE A 221 -4.53 16.01 -3.83
C ILE A 221 -4.33 17.47 -3.43
N GLU A 222 -5.27 18.36 -3.81
CA GLU A 222 -5.28 19.78 -3.43
C GLU A 222 -5.79 20.02 -1.99
#